data_1f7b81208e008baa649181457263f836
#
_entry.id   1f7b81208e008baa649181457263f836
#
_cell.length_a   1.000
_cell.length_b   1.000
_cell.length_c   1.000
_cell.angle_alpha   90.00
_cell.angle_beta   90.00
_cell.angle_gamma   90.00
#
_symmetry.space_group_name_H-M   'P 1'
#
loop_
_entity.id
_entity.type
_entity.pdbx_description
1 polymer ?
#
loop_
_entity_poly.entity_id
_entity_poly.type
_entity_poly.pdbx_seq_one_letter_code
_entity_poly.pdbx_strand_id
1 'polypeptide(L)'
;MGRKREFDAEVALRQCMEVFWAKGYQTTCLDDLTATTGVKKQSLYGAFASKRALFLQALALYREESVARLEALAASDAPPLKQLQLIRDLILRGDETCRGCLMLNTALEFGASDEEVRRETEAMYTETERILTQIIRRAQTEQQLTARHPADELAAYLTNVIRGAQVMAKSGADPEHTAAVVDTAFSLMAP
;
A
#
# COMPACT_ATOMS: atom_id res chain seq x y z
N MET A 1 30.42 -16.52 -18.51
CA MET A 1 29.37 -17.40 -17.98
C MET A 1 29.00 -16.90 -16.59
N GLY A 2 27.83 -16.30 -16.42
CA GLY A 2 27.36 -15.87 -15.11
C GLY A 2 27.02 -17.08 -14.24
N ARG A 3 27.55 -17.10 -13.01
CA ARG A 3 27.25 -18.15 -12.02
C ARG A 3 25.73 -18.17 -11.79
N LYS A 4 25.09 -19.31 -12.02
CA LYS A 4 23.65 -19.49 -11.78
C LYS A 4 23.37 -19.09 -10.32
N ARG A 5 22.43 -18.17 -10.10
CA ARG A 5 22.05 -17.76 -8.72
C ARG A 5 21.57 -19.00 -7.97
N GLU A 6 22.10 -19.24 -6.77
CA GLU A 6 21.73 -20.38 -5.92
C GLU A 6 20.33 -20.24 -5.28
N PHE A 7 19.63 -19.12 -5.55
CA PHE A 7 18.31 -18.82 -4.97
C PHE A 7 17.48 -17.98 -5.94
N ASP A 8 16.17 -18.00 -5.76
CA ASP A 8 15.22 -17.16 -6.47
C ASP A 8 15.22 -15.74 -5.86
N ALA A 9 15.68 -14.76 -6.63
CA ALA A 9 15.82 -13.39 -6.15
C ALA A 9 14.46 -12.71 -5.92
N GLU A 10 13.42 -13.07 -6.69
CA GLU A 10 12.09 -12.52 -6.52
C GLU A 10 11.43 -13.02 -5.24
N VAL A 11 11.55 -14.32 -4.96
CA VAL A 11 11.10 -14.92 -3.69
C VAL A 11 11.82 -14.28 -2.50
N ALA A 12 13.15 -14.12 -2.59
CA ALA A 12 13.92 -13.49 -1.53
C ALA A 12 13.54 -12.01 -1.32
N LEU A 13 13.29 -11.26 -2.41
CA LEU A 13 12.82 -9.88 -2.33
C LEU A 13 11.49 -9.77 -1.59
N ARG A 14 10.54 -10.65 -1.92
CA ARG A 14 9.23 -10.71 -1.27
C ARG A 14 9.35 -11.03 0.22
N GLN A 15 10.19 -11.98 0.57
CA GLN A 15 10.45 -12.32 1.98
C GLN A 15 11.10 -11.14 2.73
N CYS A 16 12.04 -10.43 2.13
CA CYS A 16 12.64 -9.23 2.70
C CYS A 16 11.62 -8.09 2.84
N MET A 17 10.71 -7.93 1.89
CA MET A 17 9.61 -6.96 1.97
C MET A 17 8.76 -7.21 3.22
N GLU A 18 8.42 -8.47 3.51
CA GLU A 18 7.66 -8.85 4.71
C GLU A 18 8.40 -8.48 6.01
N VAL A 19 9.73 -8.69 6.05
CA VAL A 19 10.56 -8.30 7.20
C VAL A 19 10.55 -6.78 7.40
N PHE A 20 10.76 -6.01 6.33
CA PHE A 20 10.71 -4.55 6.39
C PHE A 20 9.31 -4.04 6.80
N TRP A 21 8.26 -4.70 6.34
CA TRP A 21 6.89 -4.34 6.71
C TRP A 21 6.62 -4.55 8.19
N ALA A 22 7.10 -5.66 8.74
CA ALA A 22 6.90 -6.00 10.14
C ALA A 22 7.74 -5.13 11.09
N LYS A 23 9.01 -4.87 10.74
CA LYS A 23 9.99 -4.24 11.63
C LYS A 23 10.28 -2.76 11.32
N GLY A 24 10.06 -2.30 10.08
CA GLY A 24 10.59 -1.04 9.57
C GLY A 24 12.03 -1.18 9.07
N TYR A 25 12.51 -0.15 8.38
CA TYR A 25 13.87 -0.14 7.80
C TYR A 25 14.96 -0.02 8.84
N GLN A 26 14.83 0.95 9.78
CA GLN A 26 15.90 1.26 10.75
C GLN A 26 16.19 0.06 11.65
N THR A 27 15.14 -0.59 12.15
CA THR A 27 15.25 -1.72 13.10
C THR A 27 15.56 -3.06 12.45
N THR A 28 15.36 -3.21 11.13
CA THR A 28 15.74 -4.43 10.40
C THR A 28 17.24 -4.54 10.29
N CYS A 29 17.82 -5.61 10.79
CA CYS A 29 19.22 -5.93 10.59
C CYS A 29 19.41 -6.96 9.46
N LEU A 30 20.65 -7.14 9.01
CA LEU A 30 20.95 -8.11 7.96
C LEU A 30 20.66 -9.55 8.38
N ASP A 31 20.86 -9.85 9.67
CA ASP A 31 20.60 -11.19 10.20
C ASP A 31 19.11 -11.54 10.15
N ASP A 32 18.21 -10.56 10.32
CA ASP A 32 16.77 -10.75 10.11
C ASP A 32 16.47 -11.19 8.67
N LEU A 33 17.09 -10.51 7.70
CA LEU A 33 16.89 -10.78 6.27
C LEU A 33 17.43 -12.15 5.87
N THR A 34 18.63 -12.49 6.36
CA THR A 34 19.25 -13.80 6.07
C THR A 34 18.53 -14.95 6.76
N ALA A 35 18.05 -14.76 7.99
CA ALA A 35 17.27 -15.76 8.72
C ALA A 35 15.94 -16.06 8.01
N THR A 36 15.24 -15.02 7.52
CA THR A 36 13.95 -15.20 6.84
C THR A 36 14.11 -15.81 5.46
N THR A 37 15.10 -15.37 4.69
CA THR A 37 15.30 -15.87 3.31
C THR A 37 16.08 -17.18 3.21
N GLY A 38 16.80 -17.57 4.26
CA GLY A 38 17.77 -18.66 4.20
C GLY A 38 18.98 -18.37 3.29
N VAL A 39 19.09 -17.16 2.73
CA VAL A 39 20.14 -16.76 1.79
C VAL A 39 21.32 -16.18 2.55
N LYS A 40 22.54 -16.62 2.20
CA LYS A 40 23.77 -16.09 2.80
C LYS A 40 23.94 -14.60 2.47
N LYS A 41 24.46 -13.82 3.44
CA LYS A 41 24.75 -12.38 3.33
C LYS A 41 25.40 -11.98 2.01
N GLN A 42 26.48 -12.70 1.63
CA GLN A 42 27.23 -12.43 0.40
C GLN A 42 26.36 -12.60 -0.86
N SER A 43 25.51 -13.64 -0.88
CA SER A 43 24.60 -13.89 -2.00
C SER A 43 23.49 -12.86 -2.08
N LEU A 44 22.94 -12.46 -0.92
CA LEU A 44 21.89 -11.43 -0.84
C LEU A 44 22.43 -10.07 -1.34
N TYR A 45 23.59 -9.63 -0.85
CA TYR A 45 24.21 -8.38 -1.33
C TYR A 45 24.76 -8.47 -2.76
N GLY A 46 25.17 -9.65 -3.22
CA GLY A 46 25.50 -9.88 -4.62
C GLY A 46 24.31 -9.72 -5.56
N ALA A 47 23.08 -9.94 -5.06
CA ALA A 47 21.85 -9.74 -5.82
C ALA A 47 21.31 -8.31 -5.74
N PHE A 48 21.37 -7.70 -4.54
CA PHE A 48 20.66 -6.45 -4.22
C PHE A 48 21.59 -5.27 -3.87
N ALA A 49 22.89 -5.47 -3.93
CA ALA A 49 23.97 -4.49 -3.66
C ALA A 49 24.03 -4.03 -2.17
N SER A 50 22.92 -3.64 -1.55
CA SER A 50 22.92 -3.14 -0.16
C SER A 50 21.54 -3.34 0.49
N LYS A 51 21.48 -3.20 1.84
CA LYS A 51 20.19 -3.14 2.57
C LYS A 51 19.29 -2.03 2.01
N ARG A 52 19.87 -0.87 1.68
CA ARG A 52 19.14 0.26 1.13
C ARG A 52 18.52 -0.07 -0.22
N ALA A 53 19.33 -0.60 -1.16
CA ALA A 53 18.85 -0.95 -2.49
C ALA A 53 17.79 -2.08 -2.44
N LEU A 54 17.98 -3.06 -1.55
CA LEU A 54 16.99 -4.11 -1.29
C LEU A 54 15.67 -3.54 -0.76
N PHE A 55 15.74 -2.58 0.16
CA PHE A 55 14.57 -1.92 0.72
C PHE A 55 13.79 -1.12 -0.35
N LEU A 56 14.47 -0.34 -1.18
CA LEU A 56 13.81 0.42 -2.26
C LEU A 56 13.15 -0.51 -3.28
N GLN A 57 13.80 -1.65 -3.62
CA GLN A 57 13.18 -2.65 -4.46
C GLN A 57 11.95 -3.29 -3.80
N ALA A 58 11.99 -3.52 -2.48
CA ALA A 58 10.85 -4.02 -1.73
C ALA A 58 9.69 -3.01 -1.70
N LEU A 59 9.97 -1.71 -1.58
CA LEU A 59 8.94 -0.67 -1.70
C LEU A 59 8.32 -0.63 -3.10
N ALA A 60 9.13 -0.71 -4.15
CA ALA A 60 8.64 -0.75 -5.52
C ALA A 60 7.75 -1.97 -5.76
N LEU A 61 8.17 -3.16 -5.30
CA LEU A 61 7.36 -4.38 -5.38
C LEU A 61 6.00 -4.22 -4.66
N TYR A 62 6.01 -3.68 -3.43
CA TYR A 62 4.79 -3.44 -2.67
C TYR A 62 3.84 -2.48 -3.40
N ARG A 63 4.40 -1.39 -3.97
CA ARG A 63 3.63 -0.42 -4.76
C ARG A 63 2.99 -1.09 -5.96
N GLU A 64 3.77 -1.81 -6.75
CA GLU A 64 3.30 -2.50 -7.96
C GLU A 64 2.16 -3.48 -7.65
N GLU A 65 2.32 -4.32 -6.61
CA GLU A 65 1.29 -5.27 -6.21
C GLU A 65 0.02 -4.60 -5.67
N SER A 66 0.19 -3.50 -4.92
CA SER A 66 -0.94 -2.77 -4.35
C SER A 66 -1.73 -2.03 -5.43
N VAL A 67 -1.05 -1.36 -6.36
CA VAL A 67 -1.66 -0.68 -7.49
C VAL A 67 -2.35 -1.68 -8.42
N ALA A 68 -1.69 -2.80 -8.76
CA ALA A 68 -2.27 -3.82 -9.61
C ALA A 68 -3.57 -4.42 -9.01
N ARG A 69 -3.64 -4.61 -7.70
CA ARG A 69 -4.89 -5.05 -7.03
C ARG A 69 -6.02 -4.03 -7.19
N LEU A 70 -5.72 -2.74 -7.02
CA LEU A 70 -6.72 -1.68 -7.20
C LEU A 70 -7.16 -1.56 -8.66
N GLU A 71 -6.23 -1.65 -9.60
CA GLU A 71 -6.53 -1.64 -11.04
C GLU A 71 -7.41 -2.83 -11.45
N ALA A 72 -7.13 -4.03 -10.93
CA ALA A 72 -7.96 -5.20 -11.17
C ALA A 72 -9.40 -5.02 -10.66
N LEU A 73 -9.57 -4.39 -9.48
CA LEU A 73 -10.90 -4.05 -8.97
C LEU A 73 -11.59 -2.99 -9.85
N ALA A 74 -10.87 -1.97 -10.28
CA ALA A 74 -11.40 -0.91 -11.14
C ALA A 74 -11.78 -1.39 -12.55
N ALA A 75 -11.07 -2.40 -13.06
CA ALA A 75 -11.31 -3.01 -14.37
C ALA A 75 -12.40 -4.11 -14.34
N SER A 76 -12.89 -4.49 -13.14
CA SER A 76 -13.94 -5.50 -13.03
C SER A 76 -15.28 -5.00 -13.60
N ASP A 77 -16.16 -5.94 -14.01
CA ASP A 77 -17.52 -5.64 -14.52
C ASP A 77 -18.49 -5.16 -13.42
N ALA A 78 -18.04 -5.06 -12.17
CA ALA A 78 -18.88 -4.60 -11.07
C ALA A 78 -19.28 -3.12 -11.25
N PRO A 79 -20.50 -2.74 -10.85
CA PRO A 79 -20.91 -1.33 -10.82
C PRO A 79 -19.93 -0.47 -9.99
N PRO A 80 -19.71 0.82 -10.35
CA PRO A 80 -18.73 1.68 -9.68
C PRO A 80 -18.88 1.75 -8.16
N LEU A 81 -20.10 1.86 -7.66
CA LEU A 81 -20.35 1.86 -6.21
C LEU A 81 -19.93 0.54 -5.55
N LYS A 82 -20.13 -0.59 -6.25
CA LYS A 82 -19.68 -1.89 -5.76
C LYS A 82 -18.17 -2.03 -5.75
N GLN A 83 -17.49 -1.46 -6.76
CA GLN A 83 -16.02 -1.39 -6.79
C GLN A 83 -15.48 -0.61 -5.57
N LEU A 84 -16.08 0.55 -5.25
CA LEU A 84 -15.72 1.33 -4.06
C LEU A 84 -15.98 0.56 -2.75
N GLN A 85 -17.10 -0.17 -2.65
CA GLN A 85 -17.38 -1.03 -1.50
C GLN A 85 -16.35 -2.15 -1.35
N LEU A 86 -15.91 -2.78 -2.44
CA LEU A 86 -14.86 -3.79 -2.41
C LEU A 86 -13.52 -3.21 -1.95
N ILE A 87 -13.18 -1.99 -2.39
CA ILE A 87 -11.99 -1.27 -1.92
C ILE A 87 -12.10 -0.97 -0.42
N ARG A 88 -13.27 -0.47 0.05
CA ARG A 88 -13.56 -0.29 1.46
C ARG A 88 -13.32 -1.58 2.26
N ASP A 89 -13.91 -2.68 1.81
CA ASP A 89 -13.80 -3.96 2.50
C ASP A 89 -12.35 -4.47 2.53
N LEU A 90 -11.60 -4.26 1.46
CA LEU A 90 -10.16 -4.59 1.40
C LEU A 90 -9.37 -3.81 2.47
N ILE A 91 -9.69 -2.52 2.66
CA ILE A 91 -9.05 -1.66 3.64
C ILE A 91 -9.41 -2.07 5.06
N LEU A 92 -10.71 -2.32 5.33
CA LEU A 92 -11.22 -2.64 6.66
C LEU A 92 -10.87 -4.06 7.11
N ARG A 93 -10.75 -5.02 6.18
CA ARG A 93 -10.27 -6.37 6.54
C ARG A 93 -8.87 -6.34 7.12
N GLY A 94 -8.08 -5.33 6.77
CA GLY A 94 -6.74 -5.16 7.29
C GLY A 94 -5.84 -6.37 7.07
N ASP A 95 -4.65 -6.28 7.63
CA ASP A 95 -3.80 -7.42 7.88
C ASP A 95 -4.08 -7.89 9.31
N GLU A 96 -4.39 -9.18 9.51
CA GLU A 96 -4.59 -9.79 10.85
C GLU A 96 -3.43 -9.48 11.82
N THR A 97 -2.28 -9.10 11.29
CA THR A 97 -1.09 -8.71 12.05
C THR A 97 -1.06 -7.22 12.43
N CYS A 98 -2.07 -6.43 12.07
CA CYS A 98 -2.16 -4.99 12.32
C CYS A 98 -0.92 -4.17 11.85
N ARG A 99 -0.24 -4.62 10.80
CA ARG A 99 0.98 -3.95 10.27
C ARG A 99 0.70 -2.63 9.57
N GLY A 100 -0.55 -2.39 9.19
CA GLY A 100 -0.93 -1.22 8.40
C GLY A 100 -0.38 -1.28 6.97
N CYS A 101 -0.14 -0.11 6.36
CA CYS A 101 0.42 0.01 5.01
C CYS A 101 1.94 0.18 5.08
N LEU A 102 2.71 -0.68 4.37
CA LEU A 102 4.17 -0.54 4.32
C LEU A 102 4.59 0.86 3.85
N MET A 103 3.94 1.38 2.82
CA MET A 103 4.28 2.69 2.25
C MET A 103 4.03 3.84 3.23
N LEU A 104 2.90 3.80 3.96
CA LEU A 104 2.59 4.77 5.00
C LEU A 104 3.56 4.67 6.18
N ASN A 105 3.86 3.45 6.63
CA ASN A 105 4.84 3.23 7.69
C ASN A 105 6.21 3.80 7.32
N THR A 106 6.64 3.57 6.09
CA THR A 106 7.89 4.09 5.55
C THR A 106 7.89 5.62 5.48
N ALA A 107 6.80 6.23 5.00
CA ALA A 107 6.68 7.69 4.98
C ALA A 107 6.79 8.31 6.38
N LEU A 108 6.23 7.66 7.40
CA LEU A 108 6.32 8.10 8.80
C LEU A 108 7.73 7.88 9.39
N GLU A 109 8.41 6.81 9.01
CA GLU A 109 9.77 6.50 9.49
C GLU A 109 10.82 7.45 8.92
N PHE A 110 10.75 7.79 7.64
CA PHE A 110 11.75 8.61 6.95
C PHE A 110 11.41 10.11 6.93
N GLY A 111 10.14 10.46 7.08
CA GLY A 111 9.68 11.84 6.90
C GLY A 111 9.91 12.36 5.47
N ALA A 112 10.04 13.66 5.35
CA ALA A 112 10.22 14.34 4.05
C ALA A 112 11.69 14.40 3.56
N SER A 113 12.65 13.94 4.36
CA SER A 113 14.08 14.16 4.11
C SER A 113 14.69 13.17 3.12
N ASP A 114 14.05 12.03 2.89
CA ASP A 114 14.56 10.98 1.99
C ASP A 114 13.86 11.02 0.64
N GLU A 115 14.58 11.54 -0.36
CA GLU A 115 14.04 11.77 -1.71
C GLU A 115 13.61 10.48 -2.42
N GLU A 116 14.36 9.38 -2.27
CA GLU A 116 14.03 8.12 -2.94
C GLU A 116 12.77 7.48 -2.33
N VAL A 117 12.67 7.49 -1.00
CA VAL A 117 11.48 7.03 -0.29
C VAL A 117 10.27 7.90 -0.61
N ARG A 118 10.45 9.24 -0.61
CA ARG A 118 9.40 10.18 -0.95
C ARG A 118 8.84 9.91 -2.35
N ARG A 119 9.71 9.65 -3.33
CA ARG A 119 9.32 9.34 -4.71
C ARG A 119 8.46 8.08 -4.79
N GLU A 120 8.85 6.99 -4.12
CA GLU A 120 8.08 5.75 -4.10
C GLU A 120 6.71 5.92 -3.41
N THR A 121 6.68 6.66 -2.30
CA THR A 121 5.43 6.91 -1.57
C THR A 121 4.48 7.81 -2.37
N GLU A 122 4.98 8.89 -2.98
CA GLU A 122 4.21 9.78 -3.84
C GLU A 122 3.66 9.05 -5.06
N ALA A 123 4.47 8.20 -5.71
CA ALA A 123 4.05 7.43 -6.86
C ALA A 123 2.85 6.53 -6.51
N MET A 124 2.92 5.80 -5.39
CA MET A 124 1.80 4.96 -4.95
C MET A 124 0.53 5.79 -4.68
N TYR A 125 0.68 6.94 -4.02
CA TYR A 125 -0.47 7.79 -3.68
C TYR A 125 -1.12 8.38 -4.91
N THR A 126 -0.33 8.87 -5.85
CA THR A 126 -0.81 9.42 -7.13
C THR A 126 -1.59 8.37 -7.93
N GLU A 127 -1.05 7.14 -8.03
CA GLU A 127 -1.74 6.06 -8.74
C GLU A 127 -3.05 5.65 -8.03
N THR A 128 -3.04 5.58 -6.70
CA THR A 128 -4.26 5.28 -5.93
C THR A 128 -5.34 6.33 -6.18
N GLU A 129 -5.00 7.62 -6.10
CA GLU A 129 -5.94 8.72 -6.35
C GLU A 129 -6.44 8.71 -7.80
N ARG A 130 -5.58 8.44 -8.77
CA ARG A 130 -5.97 8.29 -10.19
C ARG A 130 -7.03 7.21 -10.37
N ILE A 131 -6.81 6.03 -9.79
CA ILE A 131 -7.74 4.89 -9.89
C ILE A 131 -9.08 5.24 -9.21
N LEU A 132 -9.04 5.78 -8.00
CA LEU A 132 -10.26 6.18 -7.28
C LEU A 132 -11.03 7.27 -8.03
N THR A 133 -10.33 8.25 -8.60
CA THR A 133 -10.95 9.31 -9.43
C THR A 133 -11.74 8.70 -10.61
N GLN A 134 -11.20 7.71 -11.28
CA GLN A 134 -11.88 7.04 -12.40
C GLN A 134 -13.17 6.34 -11.95
N ILE A 135 -13.11 5.60 -10.84
CA ILE A 135 -14.29 4.90 -10.30
C ILE A 135 -15.34 5.91 -9.83
N ILE A 136 -14.94 6.94 -9.07
CA ILE A 136 -15.84 7.96 -8.53
C ILE A 136 -16.51 8.74 -9.68
N ARG A 137 -15.79 9.13 -10.73
CA ARG A 137 -16.34 9.82 -11.89
C ARG A 137 -17.41 9.00 -12.60
N ARG A 138 -17.19 7.67 -12.73
CA ARG A 138 -18.21 6.77 -13.27
C ARG A 138 -19.43 6.70 -12.35
N ALA A 139 -19.23 6.57 -11.04
CA ALA A 139 -20.31 6.54 -10.07
C ALA A 139 -21.13 7.83 -10.06
N GLN A 140 -20.50 9.00 -10.24
CA GLN A 140 -21.18 10.30 -10.41
C GLN A 140 -22.01 10.35 -11.72
N THR A 141 -21.45 9.87 -12.82
CA THR A 141 -22.15 9.79 -14.11
C THR A 141 -23.40 8.90 -14.00
N GLU A 142 -23.32 7.82 -13.22
CA GLU A 142 -24.44 6.91 -12.94
C GLU A 142 -25.35 7.38 -11.78
N GLN A 143 -25.15 8.61 -11.27
CA GLN A 143 -25.91 9.19 -10.14
C GLN A 143 -25.87 8.37 -8.85
N GLN A 144 -24.83 7.57 -8.67
CA GLN A 144 -24.61 6.75 -7.47
C GLN A 144 -23.86 7.50 -6.37
N LEU A 145 -23.17 8.60 -6.72
CA LEU A 145 -22.46 9.46 -5.78
C LEU A 145 -22.81 10.93 -6.04
N THR A 146 -22.62 11.75 -5.00
CA THR A 146 -22.84 13.19 -5.07
C THR A 146 -21.97 13.85 -6.14
N ALA A 147 -22.55 14.76 -6.91
CA ALA A 147 -21.85 15.62 -7.86
C ALA A 147 -21.50 17.01 -7.27
N ARG A 148 -21.66 17.22 -5.96
CA ARG A 148 -21.35 18.49 -5.28
C ARG A 148 -19.86 18.83 -5.30
N HIS A 149 -19.01 17.81 -5.36
CA HIS A 149 -17.56 17.94 -5.42
C HIS A 149 -17.00 17.19 -6.64
N PRO A 150 -15.92 17.69 -7.25
CA PRO A 150 -15.23 17.01 -8.33
C PRO A 150 -14.73 15.62 -7.91
N ALA A 151 -14.65 14.68 -8.86
CA ALA A 151 -14.26 13.30 -8.57
C ALA A 151 -12.83 13.17 -8.00
N ASP A 152 -11.92 14.04 -8.41
CA ASP A 152 -10.53 14.09 -7.91
C ASP A 152 -10.46 14.61 -6.46
N GLU A 153 -11.28 15.58 -6.08
CA GLU A 153 -11.38 16.02 -4.68
C GLU A 153 -11.92 14.92 -3.77
N LEU A 154 -12.97 14.20 -4.22
CA LEU A 154 -13.51 13.06 -3.48
C LEU A 154 -12.51 11.91 -3.39
N ALA A 155 -11.72 11.67 -4.44
CA ALA A 155 -10.66 10.66 -4.43
C ALA A 155 -9.56 11.02 -3.44
N ALA A 156 -9.10 12.28 -3.42
CA ALA A 156 -8.12 12.77 -2.46
C ALA A 156 -8.65 12.69 -1.03
N TYR A 157 -9.91 13.07 -0.80
CA TYR A 157 -10.58 12.94 0.50
C TYR A 157 -10.60 11.47 0.95
N LEU A 158 -11.10 10.56 0.11
CA LEU A 158 -11.19 9.14 0.44
C LEU A 158 -9.81 8.52 0.70
N THR A 159 -8.79 8.88 -0.10
CA THR A 159 -7.42 8.41 0.09
C THR A 159 -6.88 8.83 1.46
N ASN A 160 -7.17 10.05 1.92
CA ASN A 160 -6.75 10.50 3.24
C ASN A 160 -7.51 9.81 4.38
N VAL A 161 -8.81 9.54 4.22
CA VAL A 161 -9.58 8.72 5.16
C VAL A 161 -8.98 7.32 5.30
N ILE A 162 -8.65 6.69 4.17
CA ILE A 162 -8.01 5.36 4.13
C ILE A 162 -6.67 5.37 4.88
N ARG A 163 -5.82 6.37 4.65
CA ARG A 163 -4.54 6.52 5.36
C ARG A 163 -4.74 6.68 6.86
N GLY A 164 -5.71 7.51 7.25
CA GLY A 164 -6.09 7.68 8.66
C GLY A 164 -6.53 6.36 9.29
N ALA A 165 -7.39 5.61 8.62
CA ALA A 165 -7.85 4.30 9.08
C ALA A 165 -6.70 3.30 9.24
N GLN A 166 -5.73 3.28 8.31
CA GLN A 166 -4.54 2.42 8.40
C GLN A 166 -3.62 2.79 9.58
N VAL A 167 -3.46 4.09 9.87
CA VAL A 167 -2.72 4.55 11.06
C VAL A 167 -3.43 4.14 12.34
N MET A 168 -4.75 4.35 12.40
CA MET A 168 -5.59 3.95 13.54
C MET A 168 -5.49 2.44 13.81
N ALA A 169 -5.63 1.61 12.77
CA ALA A 169 -5.49 0.16 12.89
C ALA A 169 -4.11 -0.24 13.43
N LYS A 170 -3.03 0.38 12.91
CA LYS A 170 -1.67 0.11 13.39
C LYS A 170 -1.44 0.55 14.83
N SER A 171 -2.11 1.60 15.31
CA SER A 171 -2.03 2.07 16.70
C SER A 171 -2.88 1.26 17.67
N GLY A 172 -3.56 0.20 17.20
CA GLY A 172 -4.40 -0.65 18.03
C GLY A 172 -5.77 -0.04 18.34
N ALA A 173 -6.25 0.89 17.53
CA ALA A 173 -7.60 1.43 17.67
C ALA A 173 -8.65 0.34 17.45
N ASP A 174 -9.81 0.53 18.09
CA ASP A 174 -10.96 -0.36 17.94
C ASP A 174 -11.35 -0.49 16.44
N PRO A 175 -11.39 -1.72 15.90
CA PRO A 175 -11.78 -1.96 14.51
C PRO A 175 -13.19 -1.45 14.18
N GLU A 176 -14.15 -1.53 15.11
CA GLU A 176 -15.53 -1.05 14.91
C GLU A 176 -15.54 0.48 14.77
N HIS A 177 -14.76 1.18 15.61
CA HIS A 177 -14.62 2.63 15.52
C HIS A 177 -13.97 3.03 14.18
N THR A 178 -12.92 2.35 13.78
CA THR A 178 -12.23 2.61 12.49
C THR A 178 -13.17 2.39 11.30
N ALA A 179 -13.95 1.30 11.33
CA ALA A 179 -14.95 1.03 10.31
C ALA A 179 -16.03 2.12 10.25
N ALA A 180 -16.53 2.57 11.40
CA ALA A 180 -17.54 3.64 11.46
C ALA A 180 -17.06 4.95 10.85
N VAL A 181 -15.77 5.32 11.01
CA VAL A 181 -15.17 6.50 10.38
C VAL A 181 -15.15 6.35 8.85
N VAL A 182 -14.71 5.19 8.36
CA VAL A 182 -14.70 4.90 6.91
C VAL A 182 -16.12 4.91 6.35
N ASP A 183 -17.08 4.28 7.02
CA ASP A 183 -18.49 4.24 6.60
C ASP A 183 -19.11 5.64 6.55
N THR A 184 -18.78 6.48 7.53
CA THR A 184 -19.21 7.88 7.52
C THR A 184 -18.68 8.60 6.29
N ALA A 185 -17.41 8.42 5.92
CA ALA A 185 -16.84 9.03 4.71
C ALA A 185 -17.58 8.59 3.44
N PHE A 186 -17.94 7.30 3.33
CA PHE A 186 -18.74 6.80 2.21
C PHE A 186 -20.16 7.37 2.22
N SER A 187 -20.79 7.49 3.38
CA SER A 187 -22.14 8.08 3.49
C SER A 187 -22.20 9.54 3.09
N LEU A 188 -21.15 10.31 3.39
CA LEU A 188 -21.03 11.71 2.98
C LEU A 188 -20.88 11.89 1.46
N MET A 189 -20.48 10.86 0.74
CA MET A 189 -20.40 10.86 -0.72
C MET A 189 -21.71 10.39 -1.40
N ALA A 190 -22.73 10.00 -0.64
CA ALA A 190 -24.04 9.62 -1.19
C ALA A 190 -24.68 10.78 -1.97
N PRO A 191 -25.58 10.50 -2.94
CA PRO A 191 -26.26 11.52 -3.76
C PRO A 191 -27.00 12.57 -2.96
#